data_301ee2dc087765a8aff9eaca35e883c2
#
_entry.id   301ee2dc087765a8aff9eaca35e883c2
#
_cell.length_a   1.000
_cell.length_b   1.000
_cell.length_c   1.000
_cell.angle_alpha   90.00
_cell.angle_beta   90.00
_cell.angle_gamma   90.00
#
_symmetry.space_group_name_H-M   'P 1'
#
loop_
_entity.id
_entity.type
_entity.pdbx_description
1 polymer ?
#
loop_
_entity_poly.entity_id
_entity_poly.type
_entity_poly.pdbx_seq_one_letter_code
_entity_poly.pdbx_strand_id
1 'polypeptide(L)'
;MSRKSKGINAEREIIHSFWKISGWTACRVAGSGSMKYPAPDIIAGNATRKLAIECKSTKSKYQYFEKGEIKQLLLYAEMFAAEPWIAIRFNRDKFYFLRPKDLKETKSRYVADLDLAKDQGYLIEHIV
;
A
#
# COMPACT_ATOMS: atom_id res chain seq x y z
N MET A 1 -4.33 -20.59 -7.08
CA MET A 1 -3.43 -19.88 -6.16
C MET A 1 -4.22 -19.42 -4.94
N SER A 2 -3.69 -19.62 -3.75
CA SER A 2 -4.36 -19.19 -2.52
C SER A 2 -4.35 -17.66 -2.39
N ARG A 3 -5.24 -17.12 -1.55
CA ARG A 3 -5.26 -15.67 -1.26
C ARG A 3 -3.92 -15.19 -0.70
N LYS A 4 -3.31 -16.00 0.16
CA LYS A 4 -2.02 -15.67 0.77
C LYS A 4 -0.92 -15.57 -0.28
N SER A 5 -0.83 -16.55 -1.18
CA SER A 5 0.16 -16.54 -2.26
C SER A 5 -0.03 -15.36 -3.20
N LYS A 6 -1.28 -15.03 -3.52
CA LYS A 6 -1.61 -13.90 -4.38
C LYS A 6 -1.18 -12.58 -3.75
N GLY A 7 -1.42 -12.40 -2.44
CA GLY A 7 -1.01 -11.21 -1.71
C GLY A 7 0.50 -11.06 -1.67
N ILE A 8 1.23 -12.14 -1.39
CA ILE A 8 2.69 -12.14 -1.35
C ILE A 8 3.26 -11.81 -2.73
N ASN A 9 2.68 -12.35 -3.81
CA ASN A 9 3.15 -12.06 -5.16
C ASN A 9 2.97 -10.60 -5.54
N ALA A 10 1.85 -9.98 -5.13
CA ALA A 10 1.61 -8.57 -5.36
C ALA A 10 2.65 -7.70 -4.62
N GLU A 11 2.93 -8.04 -3.37
CA GLU A 11 3.96 -7.35 -2.59
C GLU A 11 5.34 -7.47 -3.23
N ARG A 12 5.69 -8.64 -3.74
CA ARG A 12 6.97 -8.87 -4.42
C ARG A 12 7.12 -8.00 -5.67
N GLU A 13 6.06 -7.84 -6.44
CA GLU A 13 6.10 -6.97 -7.62
C GLU A 13 6.44 -5.54 -7.24
N ILE A 14 5.85 -5.03 -6.18
CA ILE A 14 6.12 -3.68 -5.69
C ILE A 14 7.58 -3.58 -5.23
N ILE A 15 8.04 -4.55 -4.46
CA ILE A 15 9.42 -4.58 -3.96
C ILE A 15 10.41 -4.57 -5.12
N HIS A 16 10.21 -5.43 -6.11
CA HIS A 16 11.07 -5.45 -7.29
C HIS A 16 11.05 -4.12 -8.04
N SER A 17 9.89 -3.48 -8.12
CA SER A 17 9.76 -2.18 -8.79
C SER A 17 10.62 -1.12 -8.10
N PHE A 18 10.64 -1.09 -6.77
CA PHE A 18 11.48 -0.15 -6.03
C PHE A 18 12.98 -0.44 -6.27
N TRP A 19 13.37 -1.71 -6.22
CA TRP A 19 14.77 -2.07 -6.40
C TRP A 19 15.31 -1.73 -7.80
N LYS A 20 14.46 -1.58 -8.80
CA LYS A 20 14.84 -1.15 -10.13
C LYS A 20 15.11 0.35 -10.22
N ILE A 21 14.67 1.10 -9.23
CA ILE A 21 14.86 2.56 -9.20
C ILE A 21 16.13 2.86 -8.41
N SER A 22 17.07 3.58 -9.04
CA SER A 22 18.35 3.87 -8.42
C SER A 22 18.20 4.53 -7.05
N GLY A 23 18.90 3.99 -6.06
CA GLY A 23 18.92 4.53 -4.71
C GLY A 23 17.76 4.08 -3.81
N TRP A 24 16.79 3.33 -4.33
CA TRP A 24 15.68 2.85 -3.55
C TRP A 24 15.84 1.40 -3.10
N THR A 25 15.36 1.11 -1.92
CA THR A 25 15.29 -0.23 -1.34
C THR A 25 13.85 -0.49 -0.90
N ALA A 26 13.52 -1.76 -0.76
CA ALA A 26 12.23 -2.14 -0.22
C ALA A 26 12.31 -3.54 0.40
N CYS A 27 11.49 -3.78 1.41
CA CYS A 27 11.36 -5.11 1.98
C CYS A 27 9.93 -5.37 2.42
N ARG A 28 9.56 -6.64 2.42
CA ARG A 28 8.28 -7.10 2.92
C ARG A 28 8.38 -7.25 4.45
N VAL A 29 7.33 -6.80 5.15
CA VAL A 29 7.24 -6.99 6.60
C VAL A 29 6.55 -8.33 6.85
N ALA A 30 7.32 -9.34 7.26
CA ALA A 30 6.80 -10.68 7.50
C ALA A 30 5.81 -10.67 8.66
N GLY A 31 4.67 -11.35 8.47
CA GLY A 31 3.66 -11.48 9.50
C GLY A 31 2.87 -10.22 9.82
N SER A 32 2.88 -9.22 8.92
CA SER A 32 2.20 -7.94 9.18
C SER A 32 0.72 -8.11 9.53
N GLY A 33 0.04 -9.05 8.87
CA GLY A 33 -1.38 -9.31 9.10
C GLY A 33 -1.69 -10.05 10.40
N SER A 34 -0.69 -10.61 11.07
CA SER A 34 -0.87 -11.39 12.30
C SER A 34 -0.06 -10.82 13.48
N MET A 35 0.61 -9.70 13.29
CA MET A 35 1.40 -9.09 14.36
C MET A 35 0.49 -8.42 15.40
N LYS A 36 0.90 -8.49 16.64
CA LYS A 36 0.24 -7.82 17.76
C LYS A 36 0.31 -6.29 17.62
N TYR A 37 1.38 -5.80 17.06
CA TYR A 37 1.63 -4.37 16.90
C TYR A 37 1.36 -3.92 15.48
N PRO A 38 1.01 -2.63 15.27
CA PRO A 38 0.82 -2.10 13.92
C PRO A 38 2.05 -2.32 13.06
N ALA A 39 1.85 -2.77 11.83
CA ALA A 39 2.93 -2.93 10.86
C ALA A 39 2.37 -2.81 9.44
N PRO A 40 3.07 -2.11 8.53
CA PRO A 40 2.66 -2.08 7.13
C PRO A 40 3.07 -3.38 6.44
N ASP A 41 2.59 -3.59 5.22
CA ASP A 41 2.99 -4.76 4.42
C ASP A 41 4.41 -4.62 3.87
N ILE A 42 4.78 -3.39 3.49
CA ILE A 42 6.06 -3.09 2.84
C ILE A 42 6.65 -1.82 3.44
N ILE A 43 7.97 -1.85 3.64
CA ILE A 43 8.75 -0.65 3.93
C ILE A 43 9.63 -0.39 2.70
N ALA A 44 9.61 0.82 2.17
CA ALA A 44 10.48 1.23 1.09
C ALA A 44 11.18 2.52 1.48
N GLY A 45 12.37 2.74 0.93
CA GLY A 45 13.06 3.98 1.25
C GLY A 45 14.33 4.20 0.44
N ASN A 46 14.80 5.43 0.50
CA ASN A 46 16.09 5.83 -0.01
C ASN A 46 16.85 6.54 1.11
N ALA A 47 17.93 7.26 0.78
CA ALA A 47 18.76 7.92 1.78
C ALA A 47 18.01 8.99 2.59
N THR A 48 16.91 9.55 2.05
CA THR A 48 16.21 10.69 2.65
C THR A 48 14.74 10.45 2.93
N ARG A 49 14.13 9.39 2.37
CA ARG A 49 12.69 9.15 2.50
C ARG A 49 12.41 7.73 2.95
N LYS A 50 11.33 7.56 3.70
CA LYS A 50 10.79 6.25 4.12
C LYS A 50 9.31 6.20 3.80
N LEU A 51 8.87 5.10 3.21
CA LEU A 51 7.47 4.84 2.88
C LEU A 51 6.99 3.62 3.64
N ALA A 52 5.82 3.73 4.25
CA ALA A 52 5.11 2.60 4.85
C ALA A 52 3.92 2.30 3.96
N ILE A 53 3.87 1.12 3.38
CA ILE A 53 2.93 0.80 2.31
C ILE A 53 2.02 -0.37 2.70
N GLU A 54 0.70 -0.14 2.60
CA GLU A 54 -0.31 -1.20 2.68
C GLU A 54 -0.64 -1.63 1.26
N CYS A 55 -0.58 -2.92 0.99
CA CYS A 55 -0.75 -3.45 -0.36
C CYS A 55 -2.06 -4.22 -0.48
N LYS A 56 -2.86 -3.91 -1.49
CA LYS A 56 -4.11 -4.62 -1.78
C LYS A 56 -4.22 -4.94 -3.27
N SER A 57 -4.82 -6.10 -3.55
CA SER A 57 -5.12 -6.52 -4.90
C SER A 57 -6.54 -7.03 -4.93
N THR A 58 -7.34 -6.57 -5.88
CA THR A 58 -8.75 -6.95 -5.97
C THR A 58 -9.16 -7.21 -7.42
N LYS A 59 -10.13 -8.08 -7.60
CA LYS A 59 -10.76 -8.30 -8.92
C LYS A 59 -11.95 -7.38 -9.12
N SER A 60 -12.41 -6.72 -8.05
CA SER A 60 -13.52 -5.79 -8.09
C SER A 60 -13.05 -4.41 -8.56
N LYS A 61 -13.99 -3.54 -8.87
CA LYS A 61 -13.73 -2.11 -9.10
C LYS A 61 -13.57 -1.34 -7.79
N TYR A 62 -13.83 -2.00 -6.64
CA TYR A 62 -13.82 -1.38 -5.32
C TYR A 62 -12.87 -2.13 -4.42
N GLN A 63 -12.15 -1.39 -3.59
CA GLN A 63 -11.35 -1.94 -2.50
C GLN A 63 -11.75 -1.23 -1.22
N TYR A 64 -12.22 -2.02 -0.24
CA TYR A 64 -12.64 -1.52 1.06
C TYR A 64 -11.53 -1.73 2.08
N PHE A 65 -11.47 -0.82 3.04
CA PHE A 65 -10.54 -0.89 4.16
C PHE A 65 -11.32 -0.70 5.44
N GLU A 66 -11.00 -1.51 6.46
CA GLU A 66 -11.53 -1.28 7.79
C GLU A 66 -10.88 -0.01 8.36
N LYS A 67 -11.62 0.73 9.18
CA LYS A 67 -11.10 1.94 9.83
C LYS A 67 -9.82 1.66 10.60
N GLY A 68 -9.76 0.49 11.26
CA GLY A 68 -8.59 0.06 12.03
C GLY A 68 -7.35 -0.14 11.18
N GLU A 69 -7.49 -0.68 9.95
CA GLU A 69 -6.34 -0.87 9.06
C GLU A 69 -5.68 0.45 8.72
N ILE A 70 -6.48 1.45 8.38
CA ILE A 70 -5.97 2.78 8.02
C ILE A 70 -5.38 3.48 9.24
N LYS A 71 -6.04 3.37 10.39
CA LYS A 71 -5.55 3.95 11.63
C LYS A 71 -4.18 3.37 12.00
N GLN A 72 -4.00 2.05 11.86
CA GLN A 72 -2.73 1.39 12.17
C GLN A 72 -1.62 1.82 11.22
N LEU A 73 -1.93 1.96 9.92
CA LEU A 73 -0.97 2.44 8.94
C LEU A 73 -0.50 3.86 9.29
N LEU A 74 -1.45 4.75 9.60
CA LEU A 74 -1.13 6.13 9.95
C LEU A 74 -0.30 6.22 11.23
N LEU A 75 -0.65 5.41 12.23
CA LEU A 75 0.08 5.38 13.49
C LEU A 75 1.52 4.91 13.29
N TYR A 76 1.71 3.83 12.55
CA TYR A 76 3.05 3.33 12.27
C TYR A 76 3.87 4.37 11.50
N ALA A 77 3.29 4.94 10.46
CA ALA A 77 3.97 5.94 9.64
C ALA A 77 4.40 7.15 10.46
N GLU A 78 3.52 7.64 11.33
CA GLU A 78 3.85 8.77 12.21
C GLU A 78 5.00 8.44 13.14
N MET A 79 4.94 7.30 13.83
CA MET A 79 5.96 6.90 14.80
C MET A 79 7.31 6.62 14.15
N PHE A 80 7.31 6.12 12.93
CA PHE A 80 8.53 5.79 12.19
C PHE A 80 9.04 6.95 11.34
N ALA A 81 8.31 8.04 11.28
CA ALA A 81 8.58 9.18 10.40
C ALA A 81 8.61 8.75 8.91
N ALA A 82 7.65 7.92 8.52
CA ALA A 82 7.50 7.42 7.15
C ALA A 82 6.27 8.06 6.51
N GLU A 83 6.25 8.08 5.18
CA GLU A 83 5.09 8.50 4.41
C GLU A 83 4.12 7.32 4.30
N PRO A 84 2.85 7.48 4.68
CA PRO A 84 1.88 6.40 4.51
C PRO A 84 1.36 6.35 3.08
N TRP A 85 1.38 5.15 2.50
CA TRP A 85 0.88 4.92 1.15
C TRP A 85 0.06 3.65 1.09
N ILE A 86 -0.90 3.62 0.18
CA ILE A 86 -1.70 2.45 -0.12
C ILE A 86 -1.46 2.12 -1.59
N ALA A 87 -1.01 0.91 -1.88
CA ALA A 87 -0.80 0.43 -3.24
C ALA A 87 -1.93 -0.53 -3.59
N ILE A 88 -2.71 -0.21 -4.59
CA ILE A 88 -3.86 -1.02 -5.00
C ILE A 88 -3.74 -1.41 -6.46
N ARG A 89 -3.96 -2.70 -6.72
CA ARG A 89 -4.10 -3.20 -8.09
C ARG A 89 -5.52 -3.70 -8.29
N PHE A 90 -6.19 -3.19 -9.32
CA PHE A 90 -7.53 -3.61 -9.71
C PHE A 90 -7.42 -4.54 -10.90
N ASN A 91 -7.96 -5.75 -10.76
CA ASN A 91 -8.10 -6.72 -11.84
C ASN A 91 -6.84 -6.93 -12.70
N ARG A 92 -5.68 -7.14 -12.05
CA ARG A 92 -4.38 -7.41 -12.68
C ARG A 92 -3.81 -6.26 -13.52
N ASP A 93 -4.34 -5.08 -13.35
CA ASP A 93 -3.78 -3.87 -13.96
C ASP A 93 -2.54 -3.42 -13.15
N LYS A 94 -2.02 -2.27 -13.46
CA LYS A 94 -0.90 -1.67 -12.74
C LYS A 94 -1.30 -1.28 -11.32
N PHE A 95 -0.31 -1.09 -10.45
CA PHE A 95 -0.53 -0.59 -9.11
C PHE A 95 -0.73 0.93 -9.14
N TYR A 96 -1.74 1.39 -8.41
CA TYR A 96 -1.94 2.81 -8.12
C TYR A 96 -1.58 3.06 -6.67
N PHE A 97 -0.83 4.13 -6.43
CA PHE A 97 -0.43 4.53 -5.09
C PHE A 97 -1.30 5.71 -4.66
N LEU A 98 -2.01 5.52 -3.55
CA LEU A 98 -2.90 6.53 -2.97
C LEU A 98 -2.43 6.86 -1.56
N ARG A 99 -2.62 8.10 -1.17
CA ARG A 99 -2.44 8.47 0.25
C ARG A 99 -3.72 8.13 0.99
N PRO A 100 -3.63 7.78 2.29
CA PRO A 100 -4.84 7.50 3.07
C PRO A 100 -5.90 8.61 2.98
N LYS A 101 -5.46 9.88 2.91
CA LYS A 101 -6.37 11.02 2.81
C LYS A 101 -7.13 11.08 1.48
N ASP A 102 -6.68 10.37 0.46
CA ASP A 102 -7.35 10.34 -0.85
C ASP A 102 -8.51 9.34 -0.88
N LEU A 103 -8.61 8.45 0.11
CA LEU A 103 -9.68 7.47 0.20
C LEU A 103 -11.00 8.15 0.54
N LYS A 104 -12.10 7.59 0.03
CA LYS A 104 -13.43 8.03 0.41
C LYS A 104 -13.78 7.40 1.76
N GLU A 105 -14.23 8.21 2.69
CA GLU A 105 -14.65 7.74 4.00
C GLU A 105 -16.16 7.52 4.00
N THR A 106 -16.57 6.33 4.45
CA THR A 106 -17.98 6.03 4.72
C THR A 106 -18.18 5.97 6.23
N LYS A 107 -19.41 5.72 6.68
CA LYS A 107 -19.70 5.62 8.11
C LYS A 107 -18.84 4.56 8.81
N SER A 108 -18.61 3.40 8.15
CA SER A 108 -17.95 2.25 8.77
C SER A 108 -16.63 1.87 8.14
N ARG A 109 -16.30 2.39 6.97
CA ARG A 109 -15.09 1.98 6.22
C ARG A 109 -14.49 3.12 5.42
N TYR A 110 -13.35 2.85 4.82
CA TYR A 110 -12.79 3.63 3.73
C TYR A 110 -12.90 2.83 2.45
N VAL A 111 -12.97 3.50 1.32
CA VAL A 111 -13.07 2.83 0.02
C VAL A 111 -12.28 3.59 -1.03
N ALA A 112 -11.63 2.82 -1.91
CA ALA A 112 -11.05 3.32 -3.14
C ALA A 112 -11.68 2.56 -4.29
N ASP A 113 -12.13 3.28 -5.32
CA ASP A 113 -12.59 2.64 -6.55
C ASP A 113 -11.58 2.91 -7.68
N LEU A 114 -11.77 2.22 -8.79
CA LEU A 114 -10.85 2.33 -9.92
C LEU A 114 -10.81 3.76 -10.48
N ASP A 115 -11.95 4.42 -10.54
CA ASP A 115 -12.02 5.80 -11.06
C ASP A 115 -11.25 6.77 -10.16
N LEU A 116 -11.41 6.62 -8.84
CA LEU A 116 -10.64 7.41 -7.86
C LEU A 116 -9.15 7.18 -8.03
N ALA A 117 -8.74 5.92 -8.21
CA ALA A 117 -7.34 5.57 -8.37
C ALA A 117 -6.75 6.16 -9.65
N LYS A 118 -7.50 6.15 -10.75
CA LYS A 118 -7.05 6.75 -12.00
C LYS A 118 -6.96 8.26 -11.91
N ASP A 119 -7.88 8.88 -11.17
CA ASP A 119 -7.95 10.34 -11.04
C ASP A 119 -6.93 10.89 -10.04
N GLN A 120 -6.82 10.26 -8.88
CA GLN A 120 -6.01 10.77 -7.75
C GLN A 120 -4.78 9.95 -7.44
N GLY A 121 -4.67 8.73 -7.98
CA GLY A 121 -3.56 7.85 -7.71
C GLY A 121 -2.32 8.19 -8.51
N TYR A 122 -1.19 7.69 -8.03
CA TYR A 122 0.10 7.85 -8.69
C TYR A 122 0.64 6.50 -9.12
N LEU A 123 1.39 6.48 -10.19
CA LEU A 123 2.22 5.32 -10.52
C LEU A 123 3.52 5.44 -9.72
N ILE A 124 4.23 4.31 -9.56
CA ILE A 124 5.43 4.28 -8.72
C ILE A 124 6.49 5.32 -9.17
N GLU A 125 6.65 5.52 -10.47
CA GLU A 125 7.61 6.47 -11.01
C GLU A 125 7.30 7.92 -10.65
N HIS A 126 6.09 8.20 -10.18
CA HIS A 126 5.68 9.54 -9.80
C HIS A 126 5.82 9.82 -8.31
N ILE A 127 6.04 8.79 -7.49
CA ILE A 127 6.19 8.96 -6.04
C ILE A 127 7.63 8.86 -5.55
N VAL A 128 8.52 8.39 -6.41
CA VAL A 128 9.95 8.24 -6.07
C VAL A 128 10.77 9.48 -6.39
#